data_e825094e76b8aa0459bcfb02c8a2a0fd
#
_entry.id   e825094e76b8aa0459bcfb02c8a2a0fd
#
_cell.length_a   1.000
_cell.length_b   1.000
_cell.length_c   1.000
_cell.angle_alpha   90.00
_cell.angle_beta   90.00
_cell.angle_gamma   90.00
#
_symmetry.space_group_name_H-M   'P 1'
#
loop_
_entity.id
_entity.type
_entity.pdbx_description
1 polymer ?
#
loop_
_entity_poly.entity_id
_entity_poly.type
_entity_poly.pdbx_seq_one_letter_code
_entity_poly.pdbx_strand_id
1 'polypeptide(L)'
;MEIDAKLQETAPLHLPPVVGSMVNAYIICPRKAWLMSRQICPDEDNTHLHLGRLIQDQSYGRERKEVRLEHLCLDLVRREKETLVVAEVKKSSRVREAARMQLAFYLYELERMGIEARGELLFPEERRREQLVLDEKLARQVEEIKGCIVNLVLQEQPPPPQRNTFCNKCAYAEFCWA
;
A
#
# COMPACT_ATOMS: atom_id res chain seq x y z
N MET A 1 44.08 2.58 -35.18
CA MET A 1 43.83 3.09 -33.81
C MET A 1 42.33 2.99 -33.59
N GLU A 2 41.91 1.77 -33.24
CA GLU A 2 40.50 1.41 -33.04
C GLU A 2 40.09 1.84 -31.62
N ILE A 3 39.11 2.70 -31.56
CA ILE A 3 38.51 3.14 -30.28
C ILE A 3 37.43 2.11 -29.97
N ASP A 4 37.75 1.16 -29.09
CA ASP A 4 36.78 0.26 -28.47
C ASP A 4 35.74 1.07 -27.68
N ALA A 5 34.61 1.32 -28.31
CA ALA A 5 33.41 1.79 -27.62
C ALA A 5 32.84 0.62 -26.79
N LYS A 6 33.35 0.42 -25.58
CA LYS A 6 32.68 -0.39 -24.56
C LYS A 6 31.30 0.20 -24.32
N LEU A 7 30.29 -0.43 -24.93
CA LEU A 7 28.90 -0.31 -24.50
C LEU A 7 28.84 -0.66 -23.00
N GLN A 8 28.72 0.38 -22.16
CA GLN A 8 28.36 0.19 -20.78
C GLN A 8 26.96 -0.43 -20.77
N GLU A 9 26.90 -1.73 -20.55
CA GLU A 9 25.67 -2.41 -20.16
C GLU A 9 25.15 -1.71 -18.91
N THR A 10 24.15 -0.86 -19.09
CA THR A 10 23.43 -0.27 -17.96
C THR A 10 22.77 -1.42 -17.20
N ALA A 11 23.23 -1.66 -16.00
CA ALA A 11 22.61 -2.64 -15.10
C ALA A 11 21.09 -2.40 -15.07
N PRO A 12 20.26 -3.45 -15.14
CA PRO A 12 18.82 -3.30 -15.13
C PRO A 12 18.42 -2.48 -13.90
N LEU A 13 17.67 -1.40 -14.14
CA LEU A 13 17.14 -0.57 -13.06
C LEU A 13 16.34 -1.47 -12.11
N HIS A 14 16.90 -1.78 -10.95
CA HIS A 14 16.23 -2.60 -9.95
C HIS A 14 15.20 -1.71 -9.25
N LEU A 15 14.02 -1.58 -9.85
CA LEU A 15 12.92 -0.84 -9.25
C LEU A 15 12.48 -1.56 -7.97
N PRO A 16 12.29 -0.82 -6.87
CA PRO A 16 11.73 -1.43 -5.67
C PRO A 16 10.34 -2.00 -5.98
N PRO A 17 10.00 -3.16 -5.44
CA PRO A 17 8.68 -3.74 -5.67
C PRO A 17 7.58 -2.79 -5.16
N VAL A 18 6.46 -2.77 -5.88
CA VAL A 18 5.26 -2.07 -5.41
C VAL A 18 4.77 -2.82 -4.17
N VAL A 19 4.51 -2.10 -3.09
CA VAL A 19 3.98 -2.65 -1.83
C VAL A 19 2.59 -2.09 -1.52
N GLY A 20 1.81 -2.80 -0.71
CA GLY A 20 0.41 -2.42 -0.43
C GLY A 20 0.26 -1.01 0.18
N SER A 21 1.20 -0.59 1.02
CA SER A 21 1.22 0.77 1.58
C SER A 21 1.44 1.85 0.50
N MET A 22 2.19 1.55 -0.57
CA MET A 22 2.34 2.45 -1.71
C MET A 22 1.05 2.54 -2.53
N VAL A 23 0.33 1.43 -2.70
CA VAL A 23 -1.00 1.43 -3.36
C VAL A 23 -1.96 2.32 -2.57
N ASN A 24 -2.04 2.14 -1.25
CA ASN A 24 -2.86 3.00 -0.39
C ASN A 24 -2.46 4.48 -0.50
N ALA A 25 -1.17 4.76 -0.42
CA ALA A 25 -0.66 6.12 -0.52
C ALA A 25 -0.97 6.75 -1.87
N TYR A 26 -0.82 6.01 -2.97
CA TYR A 26 -1.09 6.48 -4.33
C TYR A 26 -2.54 6.91 -4.53
N ILE A 27 -3.49 6.10 -4.05
CA ILE A 27 -4.93 6.42 -4.13
C ILE A 27 -5.27 7.70 -3.35
N ILE A 28 -4.63 7.92 -2.20
CA ILE A 28 -4.86 9.12 -1.38
C ILE A 28 -4.13 10.33 -1.98
N CYS A 29 -2.87 10.17 -2.37
CA CYS A 29 -2.00 11.24 -2.83
C CYS A 29 -0.78 10.66 -3.57
N PRO A 30 -0.67 10.81 -4.90
CA PRO A 30 0.49 10.32 -5.65
C PRO A 30 1.82 10.89 -5.15
N ARG A 31 1.87 12.18 -4.74
CA ARG A 31 3.07 12.79 -4.15
C ARG A 31 3.54 12.03 -2.90
N LYS A 32 2.61 11.60 -2.03
CA LYS A 32 2.95 10.79 -0.86
C LYS A 32 3.57 9.45 -1.26
N ALA A 33 3.02 8.77 -2.26
CA ALA A 33 3.58 7.51 -2.76
C ALA A 33 5.00 7.70 -3.32
N TRP A 34 5.25 8.81 -4.03
CA TRP A 34 6.58 9.16 -4.52
C TRP A 34 7.58 9.40 -3.37
N LEU A 35 7.20 10.18 -2.34
CA LEU A 35 8.04 10.41 -1.16
C LEU A 35 8.39 9.09 -0.45
N MET A 36 7.41 8.20 -0.29
CA MET A 36 7.62 6.86 0.28
C MET A 36 8.60 6.04 -0.54
N SER A 37 8.53 6.07 -1.87
CA SER A 37 9.44 5.33 -2.76
C SER A 37 10.89 5.79 -2.63
N ARG A 38 11.11 7.02 -2.20
CA ARG A 38 12.45 7.60 -1.93
C ARG A 38 12.91 7.37 -0.50
N GLN A 39 12.19 6.54 0.27
CA GLN A 39 12.50 6.27 1.69
C GLN A 39 12.54 7.55 2.55
N ILE A 40 11.85 8.60 2.13
CA ILE A 40 11.68 9.81 2.94
C ILE A 40 10.78 9.44 4.11
N CYS A 41 11.32 9.54 5.32
CA CYS A 41 10.60 9.21 6.54
C CYS A 41 9.47 10.23 6.79
N PRO A 42 8.27 9.77 7.15
CA PRO A 42 7.22 10.66 7.62
C PRO A 42 7.59 11.27 8.98
N ASP A 43 6.87 12.31 9.39
CA ASP A 43 6.90 12.77 10.76
C ASP A 43 6.44 11.64 11.70
N GLU A 44 7.39 11.06 12.44
CA GLU A 44 7.13 9.94 13.35
C GLU A 44 6.37 10.35 14.60
N ASP A 45 6.42 11.63 15.01
CA ASP A 45 5.67 12.19 16.15
C ASP A 45 4.21 12.48 15.79
N ASN A 46 3.80 12.18 14.54
CA ASN A 46 2.44 12.39 14.10
C ASN A 46 1.44 11.52 14.89
N THR A 47 0.63 12.17 15.74
CA THR A 47 -0.35 11.51 16.62
C THR A 47 -1.31 10.58 15.88
N HIS A 48 -1.68 10.88 14.62
CA HIS A 48 -2.58 10.05 13.84
C HIS A 48 -1.91 8.77 13.34
N LEU A 49 -0.60 8.80 13.11
CA LEU A 49 0.19 7.62 12.77
C LEU A 49 0.26 6.66 13.96
N HIS A 50 0.58 7.19 15.17
CA HIS A 50 0.61 6.41 16.41
C HIS A 50 -0.74 5.79 16.74
N LEU A 51 -1.82 6.56 16.64
CA LEU A 51 -3.16 6.07 16.92
C LEU A 51 -3.59 4.94 15.95
N GLY A 52 -3.22 5.05 14.66
CA GLY A 52 -3.46 3.98 13.70
C GLY A 52 -2.76 2.68 14.08
N ARG A 53 -1.50 2.74 14.49
CA ARG A 53 -0.72 1.57 14.97
C ARG A 53 -1.36 0.94 16.22
N LEU A 54 -1.73 1.75 17.20
CA LEU A 54 -2.37 1.27 18.44
C LEU A 54 -3.71 0.57 18.18
N ILE A 55 -4.53 1.08 17.29
CA ILE A 55 -5.82 0.45 16.93
C ILE A 55 -5.57 -0.92 16.27
N GLN A 56 -4.61 -1.01 15.37
CA GLN A 56 -4.22 -2.27 14.74
C GLN A 56 -3.76 -3.28 15.80
N ASP A 57 -2.95 -2.86 16.77
CA ASP A 57 -2.40 -3.74 17.79
C ASP A 57 -3.44 -4.23 18.82
N GLN A 58 -4.39 -3.39 19.17
CA GLN A 58 -5.35 -3.69 20.24
C GLN A 58 -6.63 -4.39 19.75
N SER A 59 -7.02 -4.19 18.48
CA SER A 59 -8.34 -4.60 18.01
C SER A 59 -8.54 -6.11 17.82
N TYR A 60 -7.48 -6.90 17.59
CA TYR A 60 -7.58 -8.31 17.20
C TYR A 60 -6.54 -9.21 17.86
N GLY A 61 -6.51 -9.23 19.21
CA GLY A 61 -5.48 -9.90 20.00
C GLY A 61 -5.34 -11.43 19.83
N ARG A 62 -6.34 -12.10 19.26
CA ARG A 62 -6.34 -13.56 19.04
C ARG A 62 -6.00 -13.99 17.62
N GLU A 63 -5.89 -13.07 16.68
CA GLU A 63 -5.60 -13.35 15.28
C GLU A 63 -4.09 -13.18 15.00
N ARG A 64 -3.60 -13.86 13.96
CA ARG A 64 -2.20 -13.74 13.55
C ARG A 64 -2.00 -12.36 12.91
N LYS A 65 -1.32 -11.49 13.62
CA LYS A 65 -1.06 -10.10 13.20
C LYS A 65 0.22 -10.03 12.40
N GLU A 66 0.23 -9.10 11.44
CA GLU A 66 1.39 -8.73 10.63
C GLU A 66 2.14 -9.94 10.05
N VAL A 67 1.59 -10.52 9.00
CA VAL A 67 2.25 -11.59 8.25
C VAL A 67 3.03 -10.97 7.09
N ARG A 68 4.34 -11.22 7.06
CA ARG A 68 5.20 -10.78 5.96
C ARG A 68 5.46 -11.94 5.00
N LEU A 69 5.20 -11.71 3.73
CA LEU A 69 5.45 -12.62 2.62
C LEU A 69 6.11 -11.82 1.50
N GLU A 70 7.40 -12.06 1.23
CA GLU A 70 8.16 -11.28 0.24
C GLU A 70 7.98 -9.76 0.42
N HIS A 71 7.31 -9.11 -0.53
CA HIS A 71 6.99 -7.67 -0.50
C HIS A 71 5.62 -7.35 0.10
N LEU A 72 4.88 -8.35 0.60
CA LEU A 72 3.58 -8.17 1.24
C LEU A 72 3.72 -8.03 2.76
N CYS A 73 3.00 -7.08 3.31
CA CYS A 73 2.82 -6.92 4.76
C CYS A 73 1.32 -6.87 5.03
N LEU A 74 0.79 -8.00 5.51
CA LEU A 74 -0.63 -8.23 5.73
C LEU A 74 -0.97 -7.92 7.19
N ASP A 75 -1.98 -7.07 7.45
CA ASP A 75 -2.34 -6.66 8.80
C ASP A 75 -2.83 -7.84 9.64
N LEU A 76 -3.74 -8.64 9.12
CA LEU A 76 -4.29 -9.83 9.76
C LEU A 76 -4.43 -10.97 8.75
N VAL A 77 -4.09 -12.18 9.20
CA VAL A 77 -4.29 -13.40 8.42
C VAL A 77 -4.92 -14.46 9.31
N ARG A 78 -6.01 -15.06 8.84
CA ARG A 78 -6.65 -16.19 9.50
C ARG A 78 -7.10 -17.24 8.49
N ARG A 79 -7.27 -18.47 8.96
CA ARG A 79 -7.83 -19.55 8.16
C ARG A 79 -9.25 -19.82 8.58
N GLU A 80 -10.17 -19.81 7.64
CA GLU A 80 -11.56 -20.20 7.83
C GLU A 80 -11.85 -21.41 6.94
N LYS A 81 -11.94 -22.59 7.59
CA LYS A 81 -12.01 -23.88 6.89
C LYS A 81 -10.83 -24.03 5.93
N GLU A 82 -11.09 -24.12 4.64
CA GLU A 82 -10.05 -24.25 3.59
C GLU A 82 -9.60 -22.91 2.98
N THR A 83 -10.29 -21.81 3.32
CA THR A 83 -10.01 -20.49 2.71
C THR A 83 -9.14 -19.64 3.60
N LEU A 84 -8.11 -19.02 3.03
CA LEU A 84 -7.33 -17.98 3.67
C LEU A 84 -8.12 -16.67 3.66
N VAL A 85 -8.19 -16.01 4.81
CA VAL A 85 -8.79 -14.68 4.94
C VAL A 85 -7.70 -13.68 5.30
N VAL A 86 -7.55 -12.68 4.45
CA VAL A 86 -6.65 -11.54 4.68
C VAL A 86 -7.49 -10.33 5.05
N ALA A 87 -7.17 -9.70 6.16
CA ALA A 87 -7.91 -8.53 6.58
C ALA A 87 -7.00 -7.30 6.65
N GLU A 88 -7.53 -6.19 6.20
CA GLU A 88 -6.93 -4.86 6.29
C GLU A 88 -7.69 -4.04 7.33
N VAL A 89 -6.99 -3.50 8.32
CA VAL A 89 -7.59 -2.75 9.44
C VAL A 89 -7.37 -1.26 9.23
N LYS A 90 -8.44 -0.49 9.27
CA LYS A 90 -8.38 0.97 9.20
C LYS A 90 -9.24 1.60 10.31
N LYS A 91 -8.75 2.71 10.84
CA LYS A 91 -9.47 3.47 11.87
C LYS A 91 -10.85 3.93 11.40
N SER A 92 -10.96 4.38 10.14
CA SER A 92 -12.17 5.00 9.61
C SER A 92 -12.40 4.64 8.15
N SER A 93 -13.67 4.50 7.78
CA SER A 93 -14.12 4.28 6.41
C SER A 93 -13.87 5.46 5.46
N ARG A 94 -13.41 6.61 5.96
CA ARG A 94 -12.98 7.74 5.11
C ARG A 94 -11.88 7.37 4.12
N VAL A 95 -11.05 6.39 4.45
CA VAL A 95 -9.99 5.86 3.57
C VAL A 95 -10.40 4.55 2.89
N ARG A 96 -11.71 4.25 2.85
CA ARG A 96 -12.26 2.97 2.38
C ARG A 96 -11.75 2.59 1.00
N GLU A 97 -11.73 3.51 0.05
CA GLU A 97 -11.30 3.22 -1.32
C GLU A 97 -9.81 2.86 -1.38
N ALA A 98 -8.97 3.62 -0.70
CA ALA A 98 -7.53 3.33 -0.62
C ALA A 98 -7.25 2.01 0.10
N ALA A 99 -7.98 1.71 1.18
CA ALA A 99 -7.89 0.44 1.89
C ALA A 99 -8.37 -0.73 1.02
N ARG A 100 -9.45 -0.54 0.25
CA ARG A 100 -9.98 -1.53 -0.69
C ARG A 100 -8.96 -1.89 -1.77
N MET A 101 -8.30 -0.90 -2.36
CA MET A 101 -7.27 -1.14 -3.38
C MET A 101 -6.01 -1.76 -2.79
N GLN A 102 -5.63 -1.40 -1.57
CA GLN A 102 -4.52 -2.03 -0.85
C GLN A 102 -4.81 -3.52 -0.61
N LEU A 103 -6.01 -3.86 -0.13
CA LEU A 103 -6.43 -5.24 0.08
C LEU A 103 -6.55 -6.02 -1.23
N ALA A 104 -7.11 -5.39 -2.29
CA ALA A 104 -7.17 -5.98 -3.61
C ALA A 104 -5.78 -6.32 -4.17
N PHE A 105 -4.80 -5.44 -3.96
CA PHE A 105 -3.41 -5.70 -4.30
C PHE A 105 -2.86 -6.93 -3.56
N TYR A 106 -3.15 -7.09 -2.28
CA TYR A 106 -2.71 -8.28 -1.54
C TYR A 106 -3.33 -9.56 -2.10
N LEU A 107 -4.64 -9.54 -2.39
CA LEU A 107 -5.31 -10.70 -2.99
C LEU A 107 -4.74 -11.03 -4.38
N TYR A 108 -4.47 -10.02 -5.19
CA TYR A 108 -3.87 -10.18 -6.52
C TYR A 108 -2.47 -10.82 -6.45
N GLU A 109 -1.60 -10.36 -5.54
CA GLU A 109 -0.28 -10.95 -5.39
C GLU A 109 -0.34 -12.38 -4.83
N LEU A 110 -1.24 -12.66 -3.88
CA LEU A 110 -1.47 -14.01 -3.36
C LEU A 110 -1.96 -14.98 -4.46
N GLU A 111 -2.93 -14.54 -5.28
CA GLU A 111 -3.41 -15.35 -6.42
C GLU A 111 -2.27 -15.66 -7.40
N ARG A 112 -1.39 -14.72 -7.69
CA ARG A 112 -0.19 -14.94 -8.51
C ARG A 112 0.80 -15.94 -7.90
N MET A 113 0.82 -16.06 -6.59
CA MET A 113 1.59 -17.08 -5.85
C MET A 113 0.86 -18.43 -5.77
N GLY A 114 -0.33 -18.56 -6.38
CA GLY A 114 -1.18 -19.76 -6.30
C GLY A 114 -1.92 -19.92 -4.98
N ILE A 115 -2.07 -18.86 -4.20
CA ILE A 115 -2.74 -18.86 -2.90
C ILE A 115 -4.14 -18.25 -3.04
N GLU A 116 -5.18 -19.06 -2.90
CA GLU A 116 -6.56 -18.59 -2.87
C GLU A 116 -6.87 -17.91 -1.54
N ALA A 117 -7.34 -16.67 -1.62
CA ALA A 117 -7.70 -15.89 -0.44
C ALA A 117 -8.91 -15.01 -0.70
N ARG A 118 -9.65 -14.68 0.37
CA ARG A 118 -10.64 -13.61 0.36
C ARG A 118 -10.22 -12.48 1.29
N GLY A 119 -10.69 -11.29 1.00
CA GLY A 119 -10.35 -10.09 1.75
C GLY A 119 -11.46 -9.65 2.72
N GLU A 120 -11.05 -8.99 3.79
CA GLU A 120 -11.96 -8.27 4.67
C GLU A 120 -11.39 -6.90 5.03
N LEU A 121 -12.20 -5.85 4.87
CA LEU A 121 -11.91 -4.53 5.41
C LEU A 121 -12.55 -4.42 6.79
N LEU A 122 -11.77 -4.03 7.77
CA LEU A 122 -12.20 -3.91 9.16
C LEU A 122 -12.07 -2.47 9.64
N PHE A 123 -13.17 -1.90 10.12
CA PHE A 123 -13.25 -0.56 10.70
C PHE A 123 -13.72 -0.68 12.16
N PRO A 124 -12.81 -0.97 13.12
CA PRO A 124 -13.17 -1.29 14.50
C PRO A 124 -13.97 -0.19 15.20
N GLU A 125 -13.59 1.09 15.03
CA GLU A 125 -14.30 2.21 15.64
C GLU A 125 -15.74 2.37 15.13
N GLU A 126 -16.00 1.94 13.88
CA GLU A 126 -17.32 1.99 13.26
C GLU A 126 -18.09 0.66 13.39
N ARG A 127 -17.48 -0.37 14.02
CA ARG A 127 -17.99 -1.74 14.10
C ARG A 127 -18.44 -2.29 12.74
N ARG A 128 -17.71 -1.90 11.69
CA ARG A 128 -18.03 -2.23 10.31
C ARG A 128 -17.02 -3.21 9.74
N ARG A 129 -17.55 -4.17 8.97
CA ARG A 129 -16.79 -5.17 8.23
C ARG A 129 -17.32 -5.23 6.80
N GLU A 130 -16.43 -5.32 5.82
CA GLU A 130 -16.77 -5.48 4.42
C GLU A 130 -15.96 -6.63 3.82
N GLN A 131 -16.61 -7.50 3.08
CA GLN A 131 -15.92 -8.56 2.34
C GLN A 131 -15.44 -8.07 0.99
N LEU A 132 -14.31 -8.58 0.54
CA LEU A 132 -13.73 -8.32 -0.77
C LEU A 132 -13.31 -9.65 -1.41
N VAL A 133 -13.77 -9.86 -2.63
CA VAL A 133 -13.32 -10.96 -3.49
C VAL A 133 -12.65 -10.33 -4.70
N LEU A 134 -11.53 -10.89 -5.11
CA LEU A 134 -10.85 -10.45 -6.32
C LEU A 134 -11.62 -10.99 -7.54
N ASP A 135 -12.16 -10.10 -8.35
CA ASP A 135 -12.72 -10.42 -9.67
C ASP A 135 -11.80 -9.88 -10.77
N GLU A 136 -12.04 -10.27 -12.02
CA GLU A 136 -11.22 -9.84 -13.16
C GLU A 136 -11.18 -8.32 -13.33
N LYS A 137 -12.26 -7.62 -13.02
CA LYS A 137 -12.30 -6.15 -13.12
C LYS A 137 -11.40 -5.52 -12.08
N LEU A 138 -11.46 -6.02 -10.84
CA LEU A 138 -10.64 -5.53 -9.74
C LEU A 138 -9.16 -5.87 -9.97
N ALA A 139 -8.87 -7.07 -10.49
CA ALA A 139 -7.50 -7.46 -10.86
C ALA A 139 -6.90 -6.51 -11.91
N ARG A 140 -7.65 -6.16 -12.97
CA ARG A 140 -7.22 -5.16 -13.96
C ARG A 140 -6.96 -3.79 -13.34
N GLN A 141 -7.82 -3.35 -12.44
CA GLN A 141 -7.60 -2.08 -11.72
C GLN A 141 -6.31 -2.10 -10.89
N VAL A 142 -6.00 -3.22 -10.25
CA VAL A 142 -4.74 -3.39 -9.50
C VAL A 142 -3.54 -3.29 -10.45
N GLU A 143 -3.58 -3.95 -11.60
CA GLU A 143 -2.51 -3.90 -12.61
C GLU A 143 -2.28 -2.48 -13.14
N GLU A 144 -3.36 -1.76 -13.47
CA GLU A 144 -3.31 -0.36 -13.90
C GLU A 144 -2.64 0.53 -12.83
N ILE A 145 -3.06 0.39 -11.57
CA ILE A 145 -2.50 1.15 -10.46
C ILE A 145 -1.02 0.80 -10.24
N LYS A 146 -0.64 -0.48 -10.33
CA LYS A 146 0.77 -0.89 -10.26
C LYS A 146 1.59 -0.22 -11.36
N GLY A 147 1.10 -0.21 -12.59
CA GLY A 147 1.74 0.48 -13.71
C GLY A 147 1.89 1.99 -13.46
N CYS A 148 0.85 2.64 -12.95
CA CYS A 148 0.90 4.05 -12.59
C CYS A 148 1.92 4.34 -11.48
N ILE A 149 2.01 3.47 -10.46
CA ILE A 149 2.99 3.62 -9.37
C ILE A 149 4.41 3.45 -9.91
N VAL A 150 4.67 2.47 -10.78
CA VAL A 150 5.98 2.29 -11.41
C VAL A 150 6.38 3.53 -12.20
N ASN A 151 5.49 4.06 -13.03
CA ASN A 151 5.74 5.28 -13.79
C ASN A 151 5.98 6.50 -12.88
N LEU A 152 5.26 6.59 -11.76
CA LEU A 152 5.45 7.64 -10.76
C LEU A 152 6.83 7.56 -10.10
N VAL A 153 7.25 6.37 -9.72
CA VAL A 153 8.54 6.13 -9.04
C VAL A 153 9.72 6.44 -9.96
N LEU A 154 9.56 6.30 -11.27
CA LEU A 154 10.58 6.66 -12.26
C LEU A 154 10.77 8.18 -12.45
N GLN A 155 9.83 9.00 -11.99
CA GLN A 155 9.96 10.44 -12.09
C GLN A 155 11.08 10.96 -11.18
N GLU A 156 11.91 11.84 -11.68
CA GLU A 156 13.00 12.47 -10.91
C GLU A 156 12.47 13.40 -9.81
N GLN A 157 11.34 14.02 -10.07
CA GLN A 157 10.72 15.00 -9.17
C GLN A 157 9.32 14.52 -8.74
N PRO A 158 8.91 14.83 -7.49
CA PRO A 158 7.58 14.50 -7.02
C PRO A 158 6.50 15.29 -7.79
N PRO A 159 5.31 14.73 -7.98
CA PRO A 159 4.17 15.51 -8.45
C PRO A 159 3.98 16.78 -7.63
N PRO A 160 3.50 17.88 -8.23
CA PRO A 160 3.25 19.11 -7.48
C PRO A 160 2.27 18.87 -6.32
N PRO A 161 2.44 19.57 -5.18
CA PRO A 161 1.56 19.38 -4.04
C PRO A 161 0.14 19.86 -4.37
N GLN A 162 -0.84 19.00 -4.09
CA GLN A 162 -2.26 19.31 -4.26
C GLN A 162 -2.99 19.10 -2.93
N ARG A 163 -3.72 20.10 -2.46
CA ARG A 163 -4.48 20.00 -1.22
C ARG A 163 -5.68 19.06 -1.38
N ASN A 164 -5.82 18.15 -0.42
CA ASN A 164 -6.98 17.30 -0.26
C ASN A 164 -7.39 17.20 1.21
N THR A 165 -8.48 16.50 1.51
CA THR A 165 -9.05 16.38 2.86
C THR A 165 -8.13 15.68 3.87
N PHE A 166 -7.08 14.99 3.42
CA PHE A 166 -6.15 14.25 4.27
C PHE A 166 -4.90 15.05 4.63
N CYS A 167 -4.64 16.20 3.97
CA CYS A 167 -3.40 16.96 4.16
C CYS A 167 -3.18 17.42 5.60
N ASN A 168 -4.24 17.86 6.30
CA ASN A 168 -4.13 18.37 7.68
C ASN A 168 -3.70 17.31 8.70
N LYS A 169 -3.74 16.01 8.33
CA LYS A 169 -3.37 14.88 9.18
C LYS A 169 -2.27 14.03 8.55
N CYS A 170 -1.65 14.55 7.51
CA CYS A 170 -0.65 13.84 6.75
C CYS A 170 0.72 13.98 7.42
N ALA A 171 1.36 12.85 7.72
CA ALA A 171 2.71 12.83 8.29
C ALA A 171 3.81 13.30 7.32
N TYR A 172 3.45 13.64 6.06
CA TYR A 172 4.33 14.24 5.05
C TYR A 172 3.99 15.71 4.77
N ALA A 173 3.15 16.35 5.60
CA ALA A 173 2.64 17.70 5.32
C ALA A 173 3.77 18.73 5.16
N GLU A 174 4.83 18.64 5.96
CA GLU A 174 5.99 19.53 5.92
C GLU A 174 6.72 19.50 4.58
N PHE A 175 6.78 18.35 3.90
CA PHE A 175 7.36 18.24 2.55
C PHE A 175 6.51 18.87 1.44
N CYS A 176 5.34 19.38 1.79
CA CYS A 176 4.40 19.99 0.85
C CYS A 176 4.14 21.46 1.13
N TRP A 177 4.18 21.86 2.41
CA TRP A 177 3.63 23.15 2.89
C TRP A 177 4.54 23.90 3.86
N ALA A 178 5.80 23.47 4.00
CA ALA A 178 6.81 24.20 4.76
C ALA A 178 7.26 25.47 4.02
#